data_d0758d9b0fe0eb37f55dc14cfc9c403e
#
_entry.id   d0758d9b0fe0eb37f55dc14cfc9c403e
#
_cell.length_a   1.000
_cell.length_b   1.000
_cell.length_c   1.000
_cell.angle_alpha   90.00
_cell.angle_beta   90.00
_cell.angle_gamma   90.00
#
_symmetry.space_group_name_H-M   'P 1'
#
loop_
_entity.id
_entity.type
_entity.pdbx_description
1 polymer ?
#
loop_
_entity_poly.entity_id
_entity_poly.type
_entity_poly.pdbx_seq_one_letter_code
_entity_poly.pdbx_strand_id
1 'polypeptide(L)'
;GATVLAIAVPGCSEYSRKQTDELTEWVKRPQIGMKGLVFIKCNADGTYKSSVDKFYTEDKLKAIAAVANAKAGDLILILAGAEERTRKAISDLRMYMAEKLGLRKPDEFKLLWVLDFPLFEYDEEGNRWVARHHPFTSPKPDHIAVMINNNPVIKDAAKYLEHPYANIKANAYDMVLNGNEIGGGSIRIYQRELQEKMFAALGMDAAEQQHKFGFLLGAFEYGAPPHGGIAFG
;
A
#
# COMPACT_ATOMS: atom_id res chain seq x y z
N GLY A 1 -8.41 -6.67 -6.31
CA GLY A 1 -7.79 -7.15 -7.55
C GLY A 1 -6.61 -8.08 -7.29
N ALA A 2 -6.09 -8.69 -8.34
CA ALA A 2 -4.85 -9.45 -8.31
C ALA A 2 -3.69 -8.57 -8.82
N THR A 3 -2.50 -8.75 -8.26
CA THR A 3 -1.30 -8.01 -8.68
C THR A 3 -0.10 -8.94 -8.81
N VAL A 4 0.89 -8.48 -9.57
CA VAL A 4 2.21 -9.12 -9.69
C VAL A 4 3.26 -8.09 -9.30
N LEU A 5 4.09 -8.41 -8.32
CA LEU A 5 5.12 -7.52 -7.80
C LEU A 5 6.47 -8.23 -7.78
N ALA A 6 7.53 -7.48 -8.00
CA ALA A 6 8.89 -8.00 -8.04
C ALA A 6 9.86 -7.12 -7.25
N ILE A 7 10.92 -7.75 -6.75
CA ILE A 7 12.13 -7.09 -6.26
C ILE A 7 13.36 -7.67 -6.96
N ALA A 8 14.33 -6.83 -7.28
CA ALA A 8 15.64 -7.23 -7.73
C ALA A 8 16.59 -7.29 -6.52
N VAL A 9 17.19 -8.45 -6.30
CA VAL A 9 18.11 -8.71 -5.18
C VAL A 9 19.54 -8.73 -5.71
N PRO A 10 20.38 -7.76 -5.34
CA PRO A 10 21.70 -7.61 -5.92
C PRO A 10 22.64 -8.78 -5.59
N GLY A 11 23.40 -9.21 -6.59
CA GLY A 11 24.46 -10.20 -6.43
C GLY A 11 24.00 -11.63 -6.11
N CYS A 12 22.73 -11.97 -6.30
CA CYS A 12 22.16 -13.26 -5.91
C CYS A 12 21.80 -14.19 -7.08
N SER A 13 22.26 -13.91 -8.32
CA SER A 13 22.01 -14.80 -9.48
C SER A 13 22.55 -16.22 -9.27
N GLU A 14 23.64 -16.35 -8.53
CA GLU A 14 24.30 -17.65 -8.24
C GLU A 14 23.62 -18.47 -7.14
N TYR A 15 22.49 -18.02 -6.61
CA TYR A 15 21.74 -18.80 -5.61
C TYR A 15 21.50 -20.22 -6.11
N SER A 16 21.88 -21.20 -5.30
CA SER A 16 21.65 -22.62 -5.57
C SER A 16 20.15 -22.93 -5.57
N ARG A 17 19.78 -24.07 -6.11
CA ARG A 17 18.40 -24.58 -6.03
C ARG A 17 17.90 -24.64 -4.58
N LYS A 18 18.74 -25.11 -3.67
CA LYS A 18 18.41 -25.17 -2.24
C LYS A 18 18.02 -23.79 -1.69
N GLN A 19 18.80 -22.77 -2.02
CA GLN A 19 18.53 -21.40 -1.56
C GLN A 19 17.22 -20.83 -2.15
N THR A 20 16.94 -21.09 -3.43
CA THR A 20 15.67 -20.66 -4.05
C THR A 20 14.46 -21.45 -3.51
N ASP A 21 14.64 -22.74 -3.20
CA ASP A 21 13.61 -23.56 -2.55
C ASP A 21 13.34 -23.06 -1.11
N GLU A 22 14.37 -22.69 -0.35
CA GLU A 22 14.24 -22.07 0.98
C GLU A 22 13.44 -20.77 0.94
N LEU A 23 13.69 -19.90 -0.06
CA LEU A 23 12.91 -18.67 -0.26
C LEU A 23 11.44 -18.98 -0.61
N THR A 24 11.22 -20.00 -1.43
CA THR A 24 9.88 -20.45 -1.79
C THR A 24 9.11 -20.96 -0.56
N GLU A 25 9.74 -21.75 0.28
CA GLU A 25 9.13 -22.21 1.53
C GLU A 25 8.94 -21.07 2.52
N TRP A 26 9.84 -20.09 2.54
CA TRP A 26 9.68 -18.91 3.40
C TRP A 26 8.43 -18.10 3.06
N VAL A 27 8.15 -17.86 1.78
CA VAL A 27 6.94 -17.09 1.37
C VAL A 27 5.64 -17.87 1.57
N LYS A 28 5.69 -19.20 1.66
CA LYS A 28 4.52 -20.04 1.94
C LYS A 28 4.14 -20.12 3.43
N ARG A 29 5.00 -19.64 4.33
CA ARG A 29 4.69 -19.64 5.78
C ARG A 29 3.36 -18.93 6.04
N PRO A 30 2.56 -19.38 7.02
CA PRO A 30 1.24 -18.80 7.31
C PRO A 30 1.27 -17.28 7.53
N GLN A 31 2.35 -16.75 8.10
CA GLN A 31 2.53 -15.32 8.37
C GLN A 31 2.67 -14.50 7.08
N ILE A 32 3.24 -15.08 6.02
CA ILE A 32 3.43 -14.45 4.71
C ILE A 32 2.26 -14.80 3.79
N GLY A 33 1.87 -16.07 3.74
CA GLY A 33 0.64 -16.57 3.13
C GLY A 33 0.61 -16.57 1.61
N MET A 34 1.78 -16.63 0.94
CA MET A 34 1.84 -16.74 -0.52
C MET A 34 1.80 -18.21 -0.97
N LYS A 35 1.29 -18.45 -2.17
CA LYS A 35 1.20 -19.82 -2.73
C LYS A 35 2.51 -20.33 -3.31
N GLY A 36 3.44 -19.42 -3.63
CA GLY A 36 4.73 -19.75 -4.24
C GLY A 36 5.53 -18.50 -4.58
N LEU A 37 6.72 -18.73 -5.12
CA LEU A 37 7.67 -17.72 -5.53
C LEU A 37 8.14 -18.03 -6.96
N VAL A 38 8.09 -17.06 -7.85
CA VAL A 38 8.78 -17.13 -9.15
C VAL A 38 10.08 -16.36 -9.04
N PHE A 39 11.15 -16.88 -9.62
CA PHE A 39 12.43 -16.18 -9.66
C PHE A 39 13.01 -16.14 -11.08
N ILE A 40 13.81 -15.10 -11.33
CA ILE A 40 14.63 -14.97 -12.55
C ILE A 40 16.06 -14.65 -12.11
N LYS A 41 17.00 -15.45 -12.55
CA LYS A 41 18.44 -15.20 -12.42
C LYS A 41 18.91 -14.38 -13.60
N CYS A 42 19.48 -13.23 -13.35
CA CYS A 42 20.15 -12.40 -14.35
C CYS A 42 21.62 -12.77 -14.33
N ASN A 43 22.03 -13.75 -15.11
CA ASN A 43 23.39 -14.26 -15.06
C ASN A 43 24.44 -13.22 -15.51
N ALA A 44 25.66 -13.35 -15.03
CA ALA A 44 26.76 -12.42 -15.36
C ALA A 44 27.11 -12.37 -16.86
N ASP A 45 26.86 -13.45 -17.57
CA ASP A 45 27.07 -13.58 -19.03
C ASP A 45 25.94 -12.93 -19.87
N GLY A 46 24.94 -12.33 -19.22
CA GLY A 46 23.79 -11.68 -19.86
C GLY A 46 22.64 -12.62 -20.19
N THR A 47 22.74 -13.92 -19.86
CA THR A 47 21.65 -14.87 -20.02
C THR A 47 20.67 -14.82 -18.84
N TYR A 48 19.46 -15.34 -19.04
CA TYR A 48 18.41 -15.37 -18.02
C TYR A 48 17.97 -16.81 -17.77
N LYS A 49 17.78 -17.16 -16.50
CA LYS A 49 17.23 -18.45 -16.08
C LYS A 49 16.12 -18.25 -15.06
N SER A 50 14.99 -18.94 -15.24
CA SER A 50 13.83 -18.76 -14.39
C SER A 50 13.22 -20.09 -13.93
N SER A 51 12.47 -20.06 -12.84
CA SER A 51 11.59 -21.17 -12.45
C SER A 51 10.43 -21.41 -13.44
N VAL A 52 10.22 -20.48 -14.37
CA VAL A 52 9.13 -20.51 -15.37
C VAL A 52 9.63 -20.48 -16.81
N ASP A 53 10.86 -20.89 -17.07
CA ASP A 53 11.49 -20.93 -18.42
C ASP A 53 10.63 -21.63 -19.48
N LYS A 54 9.83 -22.62 -19.07
CA LYS A 54 8.94 -23.34 -19.99
C LYS A 54 7.81 -22.46 -20.57
N PHE A 55 7.49 -21.34 -19.94
CA PHE A 55 6.38 -20.47 -20.28
C PHE A 55 6.80 -19.12 -20.85
N TYR A 56 8.06 -18.73 -20.66
CA TYR A 56 8.56 -17.41 -21.03
C TYR A 56 9.82 -17.53 -21.89
N THR A 57 9.81 -16.80 -23.00
CA THR A 57 10.99 -16.66 -23.84
C THR A 57 12.03 -15.77 -23.15
N GLU A 58 13.30 -15.87 -23.56
CA GLU A 58 14.38 -15.04 -23.02
C GLU A 58 14.11 -13.55 -23.17
N ASP A 59 13.54 -13.11 -24.31
CA ASP A 59 13.15 -11.71 -24.52
C ASP A 59 12.14 -11.22 -23.50
N LYS A 60 11.17 -12.06 -23.10
CA LYS A 60 10.22 -11.72 -22.05
C LYS A 60 10.88 -11.63 -20.67
N LEU A 61 11.79 -12.54 -20.36
CA LEU A 61 12.57 -12.50 -19.11
C LEU A 61 13.43 -11.24 -19.05
N LYS A 62 14.06 -10.87 -20.15
CA LYS A 62 14.80 -9.61 -20.28
C LYS A 62 13.93 -8.37 -20.08
N ALA A 63 12.73 -8.36 -20.66
CA ALA A 63 11.78 -7.27 -20.46
C ALA A 63 11.36 -7.14 -18.99
N ILE A 64 11.10 -8.26 -18.29
CA ILE A 64 10.79 -8.26 -16.85
C ILE A 64 12.01 -7.73 -16.04
N ALA A 65 13.21 -8.14 -16.39
CA ALA A 65 14.42 -7.67 -15.73
C ALA A 65 14.61 -6.15 -15.90
N ALA A 66 14.31 -5.60 -17.07
CA ALA A 66 14.37 -4.17 -17.32
C ALA A 66 13.35 -3.40 -16.47
N VAL A 67 12.10 -3.87 -16.36
CA VAL A 67 11.08 -3.26 -15.49
C VAL A 67 11.47 -3.33 -14.01
N ALA A 68 12.11 -4.43 -13.58
CA ALA A 68 12.60 -4.60 -12.23
C ALA A 68 13.89 -3.81 -11.94
N ASN A 69 14.47 -3.12 -12.92
CA ASN A 69 15.79 -2.47 -12.86
C ASN A 69 16.92 -3.42 -12.42
N ALA A 70 16.80 -4.70 -12.77
CA ALA A 70 17.77 -5.72 -12.42
C ALA A 70 19.00 -5.63 -13.32
N LYS A 71 20.15 -5.92 -12.74
CA LYS A 71 21.47 -5.94 -13.43
C LYS A 71 21.97 -7.37 -13.56
N ALA A 72 22.99 -7.55 -14.40
CA ALA A 72 23.73 -8.81 -14.44
C ALA A 72 24.26 -9.15 -13.04
N GLY A 73 24.07 -10.38 -12.60
CA GLY A 73 24.39 -10.85 -11.25
C GLY A 73 23.21 -10.78 -10.26
N ASP A 74 22.08 -10.17 -10.61
CA ASP A 74 20.94 -10.05 -9.71
C ASP A 74 19.97 -11.24 -9.80
N LEU A 75 19.22 -11.44 -8.72
CA LEU A 75 18.11 -12.38 -8.63
C LEU A 75 16.80 -11.60 -8.51
N ILE A 76 15.88 -11.79 -9.44
CA ILE A 76 14.54 -11.20 -9.34
C ILE A 76 13.64 -12.19 -8.63
N LEU A 77 12.91 -11.73 -7.60
CA LEU A 77 11.92 -12.48 -6.86
C LEU A 77 10.54 -11.87 -7.15
N ILE A 78 9.59 -12.71 -7.56
CA ILE A 78 8.27 -12.28 -8.04
C ILE A 78 7.18 -12.99 -7.23
N LEU A 79 6.23 -12.22 -6.73
CA LEU A 79 5.03 -12.70 -6.06
C LEU A 79 3.79 -12.27 -6.84
N ALA A 80 2.77 -13.13 -6.88
CA ALA A 80 1.50 -12.85 -7.53
C ALA A 80 0.34 -13.33 -6.67
N GLY A 81 -0.73 -12.54 -6.59
CA GLY A 81 -1.92 -12.88 -5.80
C GLY A 81 -2.81 -11.69 -5.52
N ALA A 82 -3.68 -11.81 -4.50
CA ALA A 82 -4.51 -10.72 -4.03
C ALA A 82 -3.64 -9.51 -3.63
N GLU A 83 -4.03 -8.33 -4.07
CA GLU A 83 -3.18 -7.13 -4.05
C GLU A 83 -2.63 -6.80 -2.67
N GLU A 84 -3.49 -6.69 -1.67
CA GLU A 84 -3.07 -6.31 -0.31
C GLU A 84 -2.07 -7.31 0.27
N ARG A 85 -2.40 -8.62 0.18
CA ARG A 85 -1.52 -9.69 0.65
C ARG A 85 -0.18 -9.71 -0.08
N THR A 86 -0.21 -9.51 -1.40
CA THR A 86 1.01 -9.53 -2.21
C THR A 86 1.90 -8.33 -1.90
N ARG A 87 1.33 -7.14 -1.68
CA ARG A 87 2.08 -5.95 -1.26
C ARG A 87 2.76 -6.13 0.09
N LYS A 88 2.04 -6.71 1.06
CA LYS A 88 2.63 -7.04 2.38
C LYS A 88 3.74 -8.07 2.24
N ALA A 89 3.47 -9.18 1.55
CA ALA A 89 4.43 -10.27 1.39
C ALA A 89 5.72 -9.84 0.67
N ILE A 90 5.63 -8.99 -0.37
CA ILE A 90 6.83 -8.50 -1.07
C ILE A 90 7.63 -7.53 -0.19
N SER A 91 6.97 -6.75 0.67
CA SER A 91 7.63 -5.90 1.66
C SER A 91 8.38 -6.73 2.68
N ASP A 92 7.76 -7.77 3.23
CA ASP A 92 8.39 -8.69 4.17
C ASP A 92 9.57 -9.43 3.53
N LEU A 93 9.42 -9.88 2.28
CA LEU A 93 10.49 -10.53 1.52
C LEU A 93 11.67 -9.58 1.27
N ARG A 94 11.40 -8.31 0.94
CA ARG A 94 12.43 -7.28 0.78
C ARG A 94 13.23 -7.09 2.06
N MET A 95 12.56 -7.00 3.19
CA MET A 95 13.20 -6.85 4.51
C MET A 95 14.01 -8.09 4.88
N TYR A 96 13.47 -9.28 4.65
CA TYR A 96 14.18 -10.55 4.87
C TYR A 96 15.46 -10.66 4.04
N MET A 97 15.40 -10.31 2.75
CA MET A 97 16.59 -10.33 1.88
C MET A 97 17.59 -9.25 2.29
N ALA A 98 17.14 -8.05 2.65
CA ALA A 98 18.02 -6.99 3.11
C ALA A 98 18.79 -7.38 4.39
N GLU A 99 18.13 -8.05 5.33
CA GLU A 99 18.76 -8.57 6.54
C GLU A 99 19.76 -9.68 6.23
N LYS A 100 19.33 -10.66 5.41
CA LYS A 100 20.17 -11.80 5.00
C LYS A 100 21.46 -11.38 4.28
N LEU A 101 21.42 -10.28 3.55
CA LEU A 101 22.55 -9.73 2.80
C LEU A 101 23.34 -8.65 3.55
N GLY A 102 22.96 -8.33 4.79
CA GLY A 102 23.61 -7.27 5.57
C GLY A 102 23.51 -5.89 4.95
N LEU A 103 22.43 -5.62 4.19
CA LEU A 103 22.20 -4.33 3.53
C LEU A 103 21.68 -3.26 4.49
N ARG A 104 21.15 -3.67 5.64
CA ARG A 104 20.71 -2.78 6.70
C ARG A 104 21.86 -2.52 7.65
N LYS A 105 22.33 -1.28 7.70
CA LYS A 105 23.42 -0.87 8.58
C LYS A 105 22.83 -0.11 9.76
N PRO A 106 23.13 -0.50 11.00
CA PRO A 106 22.54 0.10 12.20
C PRO A 106 22.98 1.56 12.45
N ASP A 107 24.10 1.96 11.85
CA ASP A 107 24.68 3.30 11.92
C ASP A 107 24.27 4.22 10.77
N GLU A 108 23.48 3.73 9.80
CA GLU A 108 22.91 4.52 8.72
C GLU A 108 21.45 4.85 9.00
N PHE A 109 21.08 6.12 8.91
CA PHE A 109 19.71 6.60 9.05
C PHE A 109 19.14 6.95 7.68
N LYS A 110 18.14 6.17 7.23
CA LYS A 110 17.45 6.35 5.94
C LYS A 110 16.00 6.71 6.22
N LEU A 111 15.67 7.98 6.02
CA LEU A 111 14.32 8.51 6.18
C LEU A 111 13.58 8.52 4.84
N LEU A 112 12.27 8.26 4.89
CA LEU A 112 11.36 8.45 3.78
C LEU A 112 9.97 8.83 4.29
N TRP A 113 9.16 9.45 3.40
CA TRP A 113 7.75 9.67 3.61
C TRP A 113 6.93 8.61 2.88
N VAL A 114 5.93 8.07 3.56
CA VAL A 114 4.85 7.30 2.94
C VAL A 114 3.65 8.22 2.79
N LEU A 115 3.17 8.34 1.56
CA LEU A 115 2.10 9.25 1.15
C LEU A 115 1.05 8.49 0.36
N ASP A 116 -0.03 9.19 -0.02
CA ASP A 116 -1.06 8.68 -0.94
C ASP A 116 -1.84 7.48 -0.42
N PHE A 117 -2.01 7.40 0.89
CA PHE A 117 -2.87 6.39 1.51
C PHE A 117 -4.30 6.46 0.95
N PRO A 118 -5.00 5.32 0.83
CA PRO A 118 -6.45 5.34 0.64
C PRO A 118 -7.13 6.09 1.79
N LEU A 119 -8.13 6.91 1.47
CA LEU A 119 -8.94 7.59 2.49
C LEU A 119 -9.90 6.62 3.17
N PHE A 120 -10.44 5.71 2.36
CA PHE A 120 -11.44 4.73 2.76
C PHE A 120 -10.97 3.30 2.54
N GLU A 121 -11.52 2.42 3.33
CA GLU A 121 -11.56 0.98 3.14
C GLU A 121 -13.03 0.56 3.08
N TYR A 122 -13.34 -0.47 2.29
CA TYR A 122 -14.69 -0.97 2.19
C TYR A 122 -14.88 -2.18 3.09
N ASP A 123 -15.81 -2.06 4.04
CA ASP A 123 -16.26 -3.13 4.89
C ASP A 123 -17.36 -3.91 4.16
N GLU A 124 -17.01 -5.08 3.61
CA GLU A 124 -17.93 -5.91 2.83
C GLU A 124 -19.06 -6.48 3.71
N GLU A 125 -18.81 -6.78 4.98
CA GLU A 125 -19.80 -7.30 5.91
C GLU A 125 -20.79 -6.22 6.32
N GLY A 126 -20.28 -5.04 6.63
CA GLY A 126 -21.10 -3.86 6.99
C GLY A 126 -21.67 -3.12 5.79
N ASN A 127 -21.31 -3.46 4.55
CA ASN A 127 -21.70 -2.80 3.30
C ASN A 127 -21.53 -1.27 3.38
N ARG A 128 -20.39 -0.82 3.85
CA ARG A 128 -20.10 0.61 4.09
C ARG A 128 -18.61 0.94 3.93
N TRP A 129 -18.33 2.21 3.71
CA TRP A 129 -16.98 2.72 3.84
C TRP A 129 -16.59 2.88 5.30
N VAL A 130 -15.34 2.61 5.60
CA VAL A 130 -14.69 2.91 6.89
C VAL A 130 -13.47 3.79 6.64
N ALA A 131 -13.19 4.70 7.56
CA ALA A 131 -12.00 5.53 7.45
C ALA A 131 -10.75 4.70 7.69
N ARG A 132 -9.78 4.74 6.77
CA ARG A 132 -8.52 4.00 6.89
C ARG A 132 -7.70 4.47 8.08
N HIS A 133 -7.69 5.77 8.37
CA HIS A 133 -6.94 6.39 9.46
C HIS A 133 -7.87 6.99 10.50
N HIS A 134 -8.51 8.10 10.15
CA HIS A 134 -9.32 8.87 11.09
C HIS A 134 -10.45 9.61 10.37
N PRO A 135 -11.66 9.71 10.95
CA PRO A 135 -12.81 10.40 10.34
C PRO A 135 -12.60 11.89 10.05
N PHE A 136 -11.58 12.50 10.63
CA PHE A 136 -11.27 13.93 10.44
C PHE A 136 -10.10 14.15 9.47
N THR A 137 -9.55 13.09 8.88
CA THR A 137 -8.51 13.19 7.85
C THR A 137 -9.10 13.77 6.57
N SER A 138 -8.49 14.83 6.05
CA SER A 138 -8.88 15.42 4.77
C SER A 138 -8.52 14.51 3.60
N PRO A 139 -9.36 14.39 2.57
CA PRO A 139 -8.91 13.90 1.27
C PRO A 139 -7.84 14.83 0.70
N LYS A 140 -7.05 14.34 -0.25
CA LYS A 140 -6.16 15.21 -1.03
C LYS A 140 -6.96 16.28 -1.76
N PRO A 141 -6.39 17.49 -2.01
CA PRO A 141 -7.11 18.61 -2.61
C PRO A 141 -7.78 18.28 -3.94
N ASP A 142 -7.12 17.52 -4.80
CA ASP A 142 -7.61 17.05 -6.09
C ASP A 142 -8.74 16.00 -6.00
N HIS A 143 -8.94 15.40 -4.82
CA HIS A 143 -9.98 14.42 -4.55
C HIS A 143 -11.20 14.98 -3.78
N ILE A 144 -11.14 16.23 -3.31
CA ILE A 144 -12.24 16.87 -2.58
C ILE A 144 -13.50 16.92 -3.45
N ALA A 145 -13.38 17.36 -4.70
CA ALA A 145 -14.49 17.43 -5.63
C ALA A 145 -15.13 16.06 -5.92
N VAL A 146 -14.30 14.99 -5.98
CA VAL A 146 -14.82 13.62 -6.13
C VAL A 146 -15.69 13.25 -4.94
N MET A 147 -15.27 13.59 -3.74
CA MET A 147 -16.01 13.26 -2.52
C MET A 147 -17.31 14.05 -2.41
N ILE A 148 -17.29 15.35 -2.72
CA ILE A 148 -18.47 16.22 -2.62
C ILE A 148 -19.52 15.84 -3.67
N ASN A 149 -19.11 15.58 -4.91
CA ASN A 149 -20.01 15.41 -6.04
C ASN A 149 -20.59 13.99 -6.20
N ASN A 150 -20.13 13.01 -5.41
CA ASN A 150 -20.61 11.64 -5.49
C ASN A 150 -21.36 11.23 -4.22
N ASN A 151 -22.34 10.33 -4.40
CA ASN A 151 -23.04 9.70 -3.29
C ASN A 151 -22.19 8.53 -2.77
N PRO A 152 -21.91 8.42 -1.45
CA PRO A 152 -21.12 7.33 -0.89
C PRO A 152 -21.78 5.96 -0.92
N VAL A 153 -23.11 5.89 -1.15
CA VAL A 153 -23.87 4.64 -1.09
C VAL A 153 -23.51 3.72 -2.25
N ILE A 154 -23.09 2.50 -1.92
CA ILE A 154 -22.82 1.43 -2.88
C ILE A 154 -24.07 0.59 -3.06
N LYS A 155 -24.55 0.47 -4.30
CA LYS A 155 -25.73 -0.35 -4.64
C LYS A 155 -25.40 -1.83 -4.80
N ASP A 156 -24.18 -2.14 -5.20
CA ASP A 156 -23.67 -3.49 -5.45
C ASP A 156 -22.29 -3.64 -4.82
N ALA A 157 -22.23 -4.33 -3.67
CA ALA A 157 -21.01 -4.54 -2.91
C ALA A 157 -19.88 -5.17 -3.75
N ALA A 158 -20.21 -6.06 -4.71
CA ALA A 158 -19.20 -6.68 -5.57
C ALA A 158 -18.48 -5.68 -6.49
N LYS A 159 -19.03 -4.47 -6.66
CA LYS A 159 -18.49 -3.41 -7.50
C LYS A 159 -17.90 -2.24 -6.75
N TYR A 160 -17.63 -2.38 -5.46
CA TYR A 160 -17.10 -1.25 -4.66
C TYR A 160 -15.82 -0.63 -5.25
N LEU A 161 -14.97 -1.43 -5.90
CA LEU A 161 -13.75 -0.94 -6.56
C LEU A 161 -14.01 -0.03 -7.76
N GLU A 162 -15.20 -0.10 -8.38
CA GLU A 162 -15.62 0.77 -9.47
C GLU A 162 -16.18 2.10 -8.94
N HIS A 163 -16.47 2.18 -7.65
CA HIS A 163 -17.03 3.37 -7.03
C HIS A 163 -15.97 4.46 -6.91
N PRO A 164 -16.30 5.76 -7.17
CA PRO A 164 -15.35 6.86 -7.07
C PRO A 164 -14.61 6.93 -5.73
N TYR A 165 -15.29 6.58 -4.63
CA TYR A 165 -14.72 6.60 -3.27
C TYR A 165 -13.58 5.60 -3.05
N ALA A 166 -13.55 4.50 -3.80
CA ALA A 166 -12.47 3.50 -3.72
C ALA A 166 -11.09 4.07 -4.06
N ASN A 167 -11.06 5.16 -4.84
CA ASN A 167 -9.82 5.77 -5.32
C ASN A 167 -9.47 7.09 -4.63
N ILE A 168 -10.27 7.54 -3.65
CA ILE A 168 -9.97 8.77 -2.91
C ILE A 168 -8.75 8.55 -2.03
N LYS A 169 -7.77 9.43 -2.15
CA LYS A 169 -6.55 9.41 -1.36
C LYS A 169 -6.65 10.38 -0.19
N ALA A 170 -6.12 9.93 0.95
CA ALA A 170 -5.99 10.73 2.16
C ALA A 170 -4.84 11.74 2.03
N ASN A 171 -5.00 12.92 2.61
CA ASN A 171 -3.93 13.86 2.85
C ASN A 171 -3.27 13.52 4.20
N ALA A 172 -2.78 12.28 4.27
CA ALA A 172 -2.08 11.69 5.40
C ALA A 172 -0.64 11.34 5.00
N TYR A 173 0.23 11.26 5.97
CA TYR A 173 1.65 11.03 5.78
C TYR A 173 2.26 10.34 6.99
N ASP A 174 3.14 9.36 6.74
CA ASP A 174 3.93 8.71 7.76
C ASP A 174 5.42 8.92 7.46
N MET A 175 6.19 9.21 8.51
CA MET A 175 7.65 9.24 8.43
C MET A 175 8.20 7.88 8.83
N VAL A 176 9.01 7.32 7.96
CA VAL A 176 9.62 6.00 8.16
C VAL A 176 11.14 6.13 8.24
N LEU A 177 11.73 5.54 9.27
CA LEU A 177 13.18 5.43 9.46
C LEU A 177 13.60 3.96 9.41
N ASN A 178 14.46 3.61 8.47
CA ASN A 178 15.00 2.25 8.31
C ASN A 178 13.91 1.15 8.30
N GLY A 179 12.74 1.45 7.70
CA GLY A 179 11.62 0.52 7.60
C GLY A 179 10.66 0.51 8.79
N ASN A 180 10.86 1.39 9.78
CA ASN A 180 9.95 1.54 10.92
C ASN A 180 9.28 2.91 10.86
N GLU A 181 7.96 2.96 11.03
CA GLU A 181 7.24 4.20 11.23
C GLU A 181 7.67 4.85 12.55
N ILE A 182 8.11 6.10 12.46
CA ILE A 182 8.56 6.88 13.63
C ILE A 182 7.64 8.05 13.95
N GLY A 183 6.75 8.38 13.04
CA GLY A 183 5.75 9.41 13.23
C GLY A 183 4.76 9.42 12.09
N GLY A 184 3.54 9.87 12.36
CA GLY A 184 2.49 9.97 11.37
C GLY A 184 1.50 11.06 11.69
N GLY A 185 0.76 11.48 10.67
CA GLY A 185 -0.22 12.53 10.79
C GLY A 185 -1.05 12.76 9.55
N SER A 186 -1.86 13.79 9.60
CA SER A 186 -2.66 14.20 8.44
C SER A 186 -3.04 15.67 8.50
N ILE A 187 -3.40 16.20 7.34
CA ILE A 187 -4.19 17.43 7.24
C ILE A 187 -5.63 17.09 7.60
N ARG A 188 -6.26 17.93 8.39
CA ARG A 188 -7.62 17.74 8.90
C ARG A 188 -8.65 18.41 8.01
N ILE A 189 -9.85 17.85 8.00
CA ILE A 189 -11.02 18.54 7.45
C ILE A 189 -11.33 19.72 8.38
N TYR A 190 -11.53 20.89 7.79
CA TYR A 190 -11.92 22.11 8.50
C TYR A 190 -13.19 22.76 7.90
N GLN A 191 -13.71 22.20 6.82
CA GLN A 191 -14.92 22.64 6.13
C GLN A 191 -16.08 21.75 6.56
N ARG A 192 -17.17 22.36 7.04
CA ARG A 192 -18.35 21.64 7.52
C ARG A 192 -18.93 20.69 6.47
N GLU A 193 -19.15 21.17 5.26
CA GLU A 193 -19.72 20.35 4.17
C GLU A 193 -18.91 19.09 3.91
N LEU A 194 -17.59 19.22 3.85
CA LEU A 194 -16.70 18.07 3.62
C LEU A 194 -16.73 17.08 4.78
N GLN A 195 -16.82 17.58 6.03
CA GLN A 195 -16.92 16.72 7.21
C GLN A 195 -18.26 15.96 7.27
N GLU A 196 -19.36 16.61 6.91
CA GLU A 196 -20.68 15.97 6.81
C GLU A 196 -20.67 14.86 5.74
N LYS A 197 -20.01 15.09 4.59
CA LYS A 197 -19.80 14.08 3.55
C LYS A 197 -18.97 12.91 4.05
N MET A 198 -17.92 13.18 4.82
CA MET A 198 -17.10 12.12 5.44
C MET A 198 -17.96 11.26 6.36
N PHE A 199 -18.72 11.86 7.27
CA PHE A 199 -19.57 11.13 8.20
C PHE A 199 -20.67 10.33 7.48
N ALA A 200 -21.28 10.92 6.43
CA ALA A 200 -22.26 10.21 5.60
C ALA A 200 -21.64 8.98 4.90
N ALA A 201 -20.40 9.09 4.42
CA ALA A 201 -19.67 7.95 3.85
C ALA A 201 -19.45 6.83 4.86
N LEU A 202 -19.23 7.17 6.13
CA LEU A 202 -19.08 6.21 7.23
C LEU A 202 -20.42 5.65 7.74
N GLY A 203 -21.53 6.01 7.10
CA GLY A 203 -22.88 5.51 7.43
C GLY A 203 -23.60 6.26 8.53
N MET A 204 -23.13 7.45 8.94
CA MET A 204 -23.82 8.27 9.93
C MET A 204 -24.88 9.14 9.26
N ASP A 205 -26.12 9.05 9.72
CA ASP A 205 -27.17 9.97 9.32
C ASP A 205 -27.04 11.35 9.99
N ALA A 206 -27.81 12.32 9.54
CA ALA A 206 -27.73 13.70 10.04
C ALA A 206 -28.02 13.81 11.54
N ALA A 207 -28.92 12.98 12.08
CA ALA A 207 -29.27 13.01 13.51
C ALA A 207 -28.09 12.46 14.34
N GLU A 208 -27.47 11.39 13.89
CA GLU A 208 -26.29 10.80 14.53
C GLU A 208 -25.07 11.74 14.46
N GLN A 209 -24.85 12.39 13.31
CA GLN A 209 -23.81 13.42 13.14
C GLN A 209 -24.00 14.56 14.13
N GLN A 210 -25.23 15.09 14.24
CA GLN A 210 -25.52 16.16 15.17
C GLN A 210 -25.38 15.72 16.63
N HIS A 211 -25.81 14.51 16.97
CA HIS A 211 -25.69 13.99 18.34
C HIS A 211 -24.22 13.77 18.76
N LYS A 212 -23.42 13.17 17.89
CA LYS A 212 -22.02 12.83 18.22
C LYS A 212 -21.04 13.98 18.00
N PHE A 213 -21.25 14.78 16.97
CA PHE A 213 -20.29 15.76 16.46
C PHE A 213 -20.86 17.15 16.23
N GLY A 214 -22.11 17.43 16.69
CA GLY A 214 -22.74 18.74 16.51
C GLY A 214 -21.93 19.89 17.07
N PHE A 215 -21.24 19.68 18.18
CA PHE A 215 -20.29 20.64 18.74
C PHE A 215 -19.17 21.00 17.74
N LEU A 216 -18.54 20.00 17.13
CA LEU A 216 -17.45 20.19 16.17
C LEU A 216 -17.97 20.84 14.88
N LEU A 217 -19.09 20.34 14.34
CA LEU A 217 -19.70 20.89 13.12
C LEU A 217 -20.13 22.35 13.34
N GLY A 218 -20.66 22.68 14.52
CA GLY A 218 -21.00 24.05 14.90
C GLY A 218 -19.77 24.94 15.00
N ALA A 219 -18.66 24.42 15.54
CA ALA A 219 -17.41 25.20 15.62
C ALA A 219 -16.85 25.54 14.22
N PHE A 220 -17.03 24.69 13.22
CA PHE A 220 -16.59 24.98 11.86
C PHE A 220 -17.32 26.17 11.22
N GLU A 221 -18.55 26.49 11.67
CA GLU A 221 -19.30 27.66 11.20
C GLU A 221 -18.64 28.99 11.58
N TYR A 222 -17.84 28.99 12.63
CA TYR A 222 -17.05 30.16 13.07
C TYR A 222 -15.73 30.32 12.32
N GLY A 223 -15.44 29.44 11.37
CA GLY A 223 -14.26 29.53 10.50
C GLY A 223 -13.03 28.84 11.11
N ALA A 224 -13.03 27.52 11.14
CA ALA A 224 -11.84 26.77 11.51
C ALA A 224 -10.71 27.00 10.48
N PRO A 225 -9.48 27.28 10.90
CA PRO A 225 -8.35 27.40 9.97
C PRO A 225 -7.96 26.04 9.40
N PRO A 226 -7.30 26.01 8.24
CA PRO A 226 -6.57 24.83 7.80
C PRO A 226 -5.59 24.39 8.89
N HIS A 227 -5.62 23.12 9.26
CA HIS A 227 -4.78 22.59 10.31
C HIS A 227 -4.42 21.14 10.06
N GLY A 228 -3.39 20.70 10.70
CA GLY A 228 -2.87 19.34 10.64
C GLY A 228 -1.80 19.16 11.70
N GLY A 229 -1.19 17.98 11.72
CA GLY A 229 -0.12 17.70 12.66
C GLY A 229 0.56 16.39 12.38
N ILE A 230 1.66 16.18 13.07
CA ILE A 230 2.41 14.94 13.09
C ILE A 230 2.70 14.57 14.55
N ALA A 231 2.55 13.31 14.88
CA ALA A 231 2.93 12.76 16.17
C ALA A 231 4.09 11.79 15.99
N PHE A 232 5.11 11.92 16.82
CA PHE A 232 6.23 11.00 16.88
C PHE A 232 6.09 10.09 18.10
N GLY A 233 6.43 8.83 17.90
CA GLY A 233 6.48 7.84 18.98
C GLY A 233 7.68 8.04 19.91
#